data_3b4c32c45be4c282b3ca5432aab030b5
#
_entry.id   3b4c32c45be4c282b3ca5432aab030b5
#
_cell.length_a   1.000
_cell.length_b   1.000
_cell.length_c   1.000
_cell.angle_alpha   90.00
_cell.angle_beta   90.00
_cell.angle_gamma   90.00
#
_symmetry.space_group_name_H-M   'P 1'
#
loop_
_entity.id
_entity.type
_entity.pdbx_description
1 polymer ?
#
loop_
_entity_poly.entity_id
_entity_poly.type
_entity_poly.pdbx_seq_one_letter_code
_entity_poly.pdbx_strand_id
1 'polypeptide(L)'
;MSLLSLKQIKKQNGNTSVFPLFDLHIQPGTVTAIQCHNETGHQLLETIIGREPLSSGSITFSGEVIQSGDKDLFRQISVIFLKDALYERLSPIEYLSFFKKLYEVDTNIEELLHMFRLYDKKHIHIKRLSFSEKKRLLIARAIVFQPQLLLLEEIDQNIDIESKIIIQQALYDTAVKGTAILMTTSNLENAIMLAQFVYRLTDQGLKQLETEEPIQADETTENFQMEETASKEDSTEHSQIRLNKIPAKVNDKLILFDPMEIDFIESNDGISHLHVKGEIFPCTFTLNELDERLQAFGFFRCHRSYIVNLQKVREVITWTRNSYSLVLDDLPKSSIPLSKGKLNELKEIIGL
;
A
#
# COMPACT_ATOMS: atom_id res chain seq x y z
N MET A 1 -16.47 -4.82 21.13
CA MET A 1 -17.70 -4.27 20.48
C MET A 1 -17.27 -3.37 19.35
N SER A 2 -17.93 -3.47 18.18
CA SER A 2 -17.62 -2.61 17.04
C SER A 2 -17.99 -1.16 17.33
N LEU A 3 -17.12 -0.20 16.97
CA LEU A 3 -17.39 1.23 17.10
C LEU A 3 -18.32 1.72 16.01
N LEU A 4 -18.01 1.36 14.74
CA LEU A 4 -18.85 1.64 13.58
C LEU A 4 -19.40 0.31 13.03
N SER A 5 -20.70 0.23 12.81
CA SER A 5 -21.35 -0.95 12.25
C SER A 5 -22.27 -0.56 11.10
N LEU A 6 -21.96 -1.07 9.93
CA LEU A 6 -22.76 -0.96 8.72
C LEU A 6 -23.49 -2.29 8.55
N LYS A 7 -24.84 -2.29 8.64
CA LYS A 7 -25.65 -3.51 8.57
C LYS A 7 -26.58 -3.45 7.36
N GLN A 8 -26.41 -4.40 6.44
CA GLN A 8 -27.22 -4.58 5.24
C GLN A 8 -27.37 -3.27 4.46
N ILE A 9 -26.29 -2.47 4.40
CA ILE A 9 -26.32 -1.19 3.72
C ILE A 9 -26.27 -1.37 2.21
N LYS A 10 -27.09 -0.58 1.53
CA LYS A 10 -27.16 -0.49 0.07
C LYS A 10 -27.46 0.95 -0.34
N LYS A 11 -26.87 1.40 -1.44
CA LYS A 11 -27.16 2.70 -2.02
C LYS A 11 -27.40 2.60 -3.51
N GLN A 12 -28.47 3.25 -3.96
CA GLN A 12 -28.87 3.38 -5.36
C GLN A 12 -29.20 4.84 -5.66
N ASN A 13 -28.80 5.32 -6.82
CA ASN A 13 -29.23 6.60 -7.38
C ASN A 13 -30.12 6.31 -8.61
N GLY A 14 -31.43 6.39 -8.41
CA GLY A 14 -32.40 5.94 -9.41
C GLY A 14 -32.22 4.45 -9.74
N ASN A 15 -31.91 4.13 -10.99
CA ASN A 15 -31.68 2.74 -11.43
C ASN A 15 -30.21 2.31 -11.35
N THR A 16 -29.29 3.19 -10.96
CA THR A 16 -27.85 2.88 -10.88
C THR A 16 -27.47 2.50 -9.45
N SER A 17 -26.85 1.32 -9.28
CA SER A 17 -26.29 0.90 -8.01
C SER A 17 -24.98 1.67 -7.76
N VAL A 18 -24.87 2.33 -6.61
CA VAL A 18 -23.64 2.99 -6.15
C VAL A 18 -22.77 1.99 -5.42
N PHE A 19 -23.37 1.27 -4.48
CA PHE A 19 -22.78 0.08 -3.87
C PHE A 19 -23.88 -0.94 -3.55
N PRO A 20 -23.56 -2.24 -3.72
CA PRO A 20 -24.50 -3.33 -3.45
C PRO A 20 -24.69 -3.53 -1.94
N LEU A 21 -25.50 -4.51 -1.58
CA LEU A 21 -25.75 -4.88 -0.19
C LEU A 21 -24.50 -5.47 0.45
N PHE A 22 -24.08 -4.93 1.62
CA PHE A 22 -23.00 -5.51 2.40
C PHE A 22 -23.08 -5.13 3.89
N ASP A 23 -22.27 -5.85 4.69
CA ASP A 23 -22.04 -5.62 6.11
C ASP A 23 -20.58 -5.27 6.34
N LEU A 24 -20.28 -4.37 7.31
CA LEU A 24 -18.93 -4.05 7.74
C LEU A 24 -18.92 -3.62 9.21
N HIS A 25 -17.93 -4.08 9.95
CA HIS A 25 -17.73 -3.72 11.36
C HIS A 25 -16.31 -3.20 11.57
N ILE A 26 -16.19 -1.98 12.10
CA ILE A 26 -14.92 -1.36 12.43
C ILE A 26 -14.74 -1.36 13.95
N GLN A 27 -13.58 -1.83 14.37
CA GLN A 27 -13.20 -1.88 15.79
C GLN A 27 -12.41 -0.64 16.22
N PRO A 28 -12.49 -0.20 17.48
CA PRO A 28 -11.56 0.80 18.00
C PRO A 28 -10.11 0.33 17.84
N GLY A 29 -9.22 1.24 17.56
CA GLY A 29 -7.79 0.94 17.48
C GLY A 29 -7.36 0.18 16.21
N THR A 30 -8.20 0.14 15.18
CA THR A 30 -7.87 -0.54 13.92
C THR A 30 -7.82 0.42 12.74
N VAL A 31 -6.97 0.11 11.76
CA VAL A 31 -6.92 0.79 10.47
C VAL A 31 -7.52 -0.13 9.41
N THR A 32 -8.63 0.30 8.81
CA THR A 32 -9.35 -0.45 7.78
C THR A 32 -9.36 0.33 6.48
N ALA A 33 -9.04 -0.30 5.37
CA ALA A 33 -9.13 0.27 4.04
C ALA A 33 -10.18 -0.45 3.19
N ILE A 34 -10.95 0.32 2.42
CA ILE A 34 -11.84 -0.18 1.39
C ILE A 34 -11.30 0.26 0.03
N GLN A 35 -10.82 -0.70 -0.74
CA GLN A 35 -10.47 -0.45 -2.14
C GLN A 35 -11.75 -0.43 -2.98
N CYS A 36 -12.01 0.70 -3.65
CA CYS A 36 -13.19 0.92 -4.48
C CYS A 36 -12.95 2.05 -5.50
N HIS A 37 -13.91 2.30 -6.37
CA HIS A 37 -13.87 3.49 -7.21
C HIS A 37 -14.05 4.77 -6.38
N ASN A 38 -13.37 5.87 -6.77
CA ASN A 38 -13.37 7.14 -6.05
C ASN A 38 -14.79 7.64 -5.74
N GLU A 39 -15.69 7.61 -6.73
CA GLU A 39 -17.09 8.05 -6.55
C GLU A 39 -17.82 7.18 -5.51
N THR A 40 -17.63 5.86 -5.57
CA THR A 40 -18.21 4.92 -4.59
C THR A 40 -17.67 5.19 -3.18
N GLY A 41 -16.35 5.41 -3.05
CA GLY A 41 -15.70 5.74 -1.79
C GLY A 41 -16.22 7.05 -1.20
N HIS A 42 -16.31 8.09 -2.02
CA HIS A 42 -16.88 9.37 -1.64
C HIS A 42 -18.31 9.23 -1.10
N GLN A 43 -19.20 8.60 -1.87
CA GLN A 43 -20.59 8.42 -1.47
C GLN A 43 -20.76 7.51 -0.25
N LEU A 44 -19.87 6.53 -0.06
CA LEU A 44 -19.87 5.71 1.14
C LEU A 44 -19.55 6.56 2.39
N LEU A 45 -18.51 7.40 2.35
CA LEU A 45 -18.16 8.27 3.48
C LEU A 45 -19.23 9.32 3.76
N GLU A 46 -19.81 9.96 2.73
CA GLU A 46 -20.93 10.90 2.88
C GLU A 46 -22.17 10.21 3.51
N THR A 47 -22.41 8.94 3.17
CA THR A 47 -23.49 8.15 3.75
C THR A 47 -23.19 7.80 5.22
N ILE A 48 -21.94 7.44 5.56
CA ILE A 48 -21.54 7.13 6.94
C ILE A 48 -21.74 8.33 7.86
N ILE A 49 -21.44 9.54 7.41
CA ILE A 49 -21.65 10.75 8.23
C ILE A 49 -23.08 11.31 8.16
N GLY A 50 -24.00 10.60 7.51
CA GLY A 50 -25.42 10.96 7.45
C GLY A 50 -25.75 12.15 6.54
N ARG A 51 -24.83 12.57 5.64
CA ARG A 51 -25.10 13.62 4.64
C ARG A 51 -25.89 13.09 3.45
N GLU A 52 -25.70 11.83 3.11
CA GLU A 52 -26.38 11.15 2.03
C GLU A 52 -27.25 10.01 2.58
N PRO A 53 -28.49 9.84 2.13
CA PRO A 53 -29.38 8.79 2.62
C PRO A 53 -28.99 7.41 2.09
N LEU A 54 -29.23 6.38 2.90
CA LEU A 54 -29.19 4.98 2.48
C LEU A 54 -30.45 4.61 1.68
N SER A 55 -30.35 3.67 0.74
CA SER A 55 -31.49 3.01 0.13
C SER A 55 -32.06 1.89 1.00
N SER A 56 -31.19 1.19 1.74
CA SER A 56 -31.59 0.20 2.75
C SER A 56 -30.46 -0.03 3.76
N GLY A 57 -30.80 -0.68 4.88
CA GLY A 57 -29.87 -0.98 5.95
C GLY A 57 -29.80 0.11 7.02
N SER A 58 -28.81 -0.02 7.90
CA SER A 58 -28.57 0.92 8.99
C SER A 58 -27.09 1.09 9.29
N ILE A 59 -26.70 2.28 9.70
CA ILE A 59 -25.36 2.60 10.17
C ILE A 59 -25.46 3.01 11.65
N THR A 60 -24.68 2.35 12.49
CA THR A 60 -24.61 2.68 13.91
C THR A 60 -23.18 3.04 14.31
N PHE A 61 -23.05 4.07 15.14
CA PHE A 61 -21.80 4.50 15.76
C PHE A 61 -21.95 4.40 17.28
N SER A 62 -21.05 3.70 17.96
CA SER A 62 -21.12 3.41 19.41
C SER A 62 -22.47 2.78 19.84
N GLY A 63 -23.13 2.06 18.95
CA GLY A 63 -24.42 1.42 19.18
C GLY A 63 -25.65 2.27 18.86
N GLU A 64 -25.47 3.56 18.57
CA GLU A 64 -26.56 4.49 18.22
C GLU A 64 -26.67 4.65 16.69
N VAL A 65 -27.88 4.74 16.15
CA VAL A 65 -28.11 4.93 14.72
C VAL A 65 -27.73 6.36 14.34
N ILE A 66 -26.86 6.50 13.34
CA ILE A 66 -26.47 7.80 12.80
C ILE A 66 -27.64 8.48 12.14
N GLN A 67 -27.98 9.67 12.60
CA GLN A 67 -29.00 10.52 12.02
C GLN A 67 -28.38 11.76 11.35
N SER A 68 -29.02 12.22 10.27
CA SER A 68 -28.59 13.44 9.60
C SER A 68 -28.65 14.65 10.54
N GLY A 69 -27.56 15.41 10.63
CA GLY A 69 -27.50 16.64 11.43
C GLY A 69 -27.18 16.44 12.91
N ASP A 70 -26.81 15.24 13.34
CA ASP A 70 -26.38 14.99 14.73
C ASP A 70 -25.07 15.72 15.04
N LYS A 71 -25.17 16.78 15.87
CA LYS A 71 -24.00 17.62 16.22
C LYS A 71 -23.03 16.92 17.15
N ASP A 72 -23.50 16.00 17.98
CA ASP A 72 -22.64 15.27 18.94
C ASP A 72 -21.79 14.22 18.22
N LEU A 73 -22.29 13.70 17.12
CA LEU A 73 -21.55 12.82 16.23
C LEU A 73 -20.29 13.52 15.65
N PHE A 74 -20.42 14.78 15.23
CA PHE A 74 -19.30 15.54 14.63
C PHE A 74 -18.21 15.95 15.64
N ARG A 75 -18.44 15.77 16.93
CA ARG A 75 -17.40 15.91 17.97
C ARG A 75 -16.57 14.64 18.15
N GLN A 76 -17.04 13.53 17.62
CA GLN A 76 -16.40 12.21 17.80
C GLN A 76 -15.85 11.65 16.49
N ILE A 77 -16.32 12.16 15.35
CA ILE A 77 -15.91 11.70 14.02
C ILE A 77 -15.17 12.82 13.30
N SER A 78 -13.99 12.51 12.77
CA SER A 78 -13.28 13.37 11.83
C SER A 78 -13.34 12.81 10.43
N VAL A 79 -13.49 13.67 9.44
CA VAL A 79 -13.47 13.27 8.04
C VAL A 79 -12.54 14.16 7.23
N ILE A 80 -11.81 13.55 6.31
CA ILE A 80 -11.04 14.23 5.26
C ILE A 80 -11.55 13.74 3.91
N PHE A 81 -12.04 14.66 3.11
CA PHE A 81 -12.39 14.42 1.73
C PHE A 81 -11.23 14.75 0.78
N LEU A 82 -11.22 14.12 -0.38
CA LEU A 82 -10.19 14.33 -1.42
C LEU A 82 -10.03 15.81 -1.78
N LYS A 83 -11.14 16.56 -1.83
CA LYS A 83 -11.19 17.97 -2.21
C LYS A 83 -11.03 18.95 -1.05
N ASP A 84 -10.75 18.47 0.16
CA ASP A 84 -10.54 19.35 1.32
C ASP A 84 -9.35 20.29 1.08
N ALA A 85 -9.58 21.57 1.40
CA ALA A 85 -8.61 22.62 1.21
C ALA A 85 -8.02 23.12 2.54
N LEU A 86 -6.83 23.68 2.46
CA LEU A 86 -6.12 24.31 3.58
C LEU A 86 -6.24 25.82 3.53
N TYR A 87 -6.13 26.49 4.67
CA TYR A 87 -6.00 27.96 4.73
C TYR A 87 -4.57 28.37 4.38
N GLU A 88 -4.29 28.54 3.09
CA GLU A 88 -2.95 28.70 2.52
C GLU A 88 -2.16 29.91 3.04
N ARG A 89 -2.84 30.90 3.65
CA ARG A 89 -2.22 32.11 4.23
C ARG A 89 -1.65 31.86 5.64
N LEU A 90 -2.11 30.80 6.31
CA LEU A 90 -1.61 30.40 7.62
C LEU A 90 -0.32 29.59 7.48
N SER A 91 0.44 29.52 8.56
CA SER A 91 1.49 28.51 8.75
C SER A 91 0.90 27.24 9.39
N PRO A 92 1.59 26.07 9.33
CA PRO A 92 1.13 24.84 9.98
C PRO A 92 0.79 24.99 11.45
N ILE A 93 1.62 25.69 12.22
CA ILE A 93 1.36 25.91 13.65
C ILE A 93 0.13 26.80 13.90
N GLU A 94 -0.06 27.85 13.13
CA GLU A 94 -1.24 28.71 13.21
C GLU A 94 -2.51 27.95 12.82
N TYR A 95 -2.44 27.16 11.75
CA TYR A 95 -3.54 26.34 11.26
C TYR A 95 -4.00 25.31 12.29
N LEU A 96 -3.08 24.50 12.83
CA LEU A 96 -3.42 23.51 13.85
C LEU A 96 -3.86 24.15 15.16
N SER A 97 -3.23 25.27 15.57
CA SER A 97 -3.62 26.02 16.78
C SER A 97 -5.02 26.62 16.65
N PHE A 98 -5.43 27.02 15.45
CA PHE A 98 -6.80 27.47 15.19
C PHE A 98 -7.80 26.33 15.47
N PHE A 99 -7.56 25.13 14.95
CA PHE A 99 -8.44 23.98 15.19
C PHE A 99 -8.39 23.49 16.64
N LYS A 100 -7.22 23.48 17.28
CA LYS A 100 -7.09 23.22 18.72
C LYS A 100 -8.04 24.10 19.55
N LYS A 101 -8.06 25.43 19.27
CA LYS A 101 -8.95 26.39 19.94
C LYS A 101 -10.41 26.16 19.55
N LEU A 102 -10.70 25.89 18.28
CA LEU A 102 -12.07 25.66 17.78
C LEU A 102 -12.74 24.45 18.44
N TYR A 103 -11.96 23.39 18.65
CA TYR A 103 -12.44 22.16 19.29
C TYR A 103 -12.31 22.16 20.82
N GLU A 104 -11.70 23.21 21.40
CA GLU A 104 -11.48 23.34 22.85
C GLU A 104 -10.70 22.17 23.47
N VAL A 105 -9.68 21.67 22.74
CA VAL A 105 -8.86 20.52 23.15
C VAL A 105 -7.46 20.95 23.58
N ASP A 106 -6.79 20.14 24.39
CA ASP A 106 -5.42 20.41 24.87
C ASP A 106 -4.37 19.51 24.18
N THR A 107 -4.43 19.41 22.87
CA THR A 107 -3.46 18.64 22.08
C THR A 107 -2.14 19.41 21.95
N ASN A 108 -1.01 18.71 22.11
CA ASN A 108 0.31 19.28 21.86
C ASN A 108 0.55 19.38 20.35
N ILE A 109 0.47 20.62 19.82
CA ILE A 109 0.62 20.88 18.39
C ILE A 109 2.05 20.62 17.90
N GLU A 110 3.07 20.86 18.74
CA GLU A 110 4.45 20.60 18.33
C GLU A 110 4.74 19.09 18.18
N GLU A 111 4.25 18.25 19.09
CA GLU A 111 4.32 16.80 18.94
C GLU A 111 3.62 16.32 17.68
N LEU A 112 2.45 16.89 17.38
CA LEU A 112 1.71 16.56 16.17
C LEU A 112 2.49 16.97 14.90
N LEU A 113 3.14 18.13 14.91
CA LEU A 113 4.00 18.56 13.81
C LEU A 113 5.24 17.68 13.66
N HIS A 114 5.82 17.17 14.76
CA HIS A 114 6.90 16.19 14.72
C HIS A 114 6.44 14.85 14.14
N MET A 115 5.28 14.33 14.56
CA MET A 115 4.69 13.09 14.03
C MET A 115 4.56 13.14 12.52
N PHE A 116 4.15 14.26 11.95
CA PHE A 116 3.99 14.46 10.51
C PHE A 116 5.22 15.02 9.80
N ARG A 117 6.38 15.13 10.48
CA ARG A 117 7.63 15.75 9.96
C ARG A 117 7.40 17.12 9.30
N LEU A 118 6.62 17.96 9.97
CA LEU A 118 6.33 19.34 9.56
C LEU A 118 6.88 20.39 10.52
N TYR A 119 7.59 19.97 11.59
CA TYR A 119 8.08 20.87 12.63
C TYR A 119 9.04 21.93 12.10
N ASP A 120 9.98 21.57 11.24
CA ASP A 120 10.95 22.50 10.64
C ASP A 120 10.27 23.55 9.72
N LYS A 121 9.05 23.25 9.27
CA LYS A 121 8.24 24.13 8.41
C LYS A 121 7.08 24.79 9.16
N LYS A 122 7.06 24.72 10.49
CA LYS A 122 5.92 25.18 11.31
C LYS A 122 5.54 26.65 11.14
N HIS A 123 6.49 27.49 10.72
CA HIS A 123 6.29 28.94 10.49
C HIS A 123 6.23 29.31 8.99
N ILE A 124 6.37 28.34 8.08
CA ILE A 124 6.30 28.59 6.64
C ILE A 124 4.82 28.59 6.20
N HIS A 125 4.42 29.59 5.40
CA HIS A 125 3.04 29.61 4.89
C HIS A 125 2.69 28.32 4.13
N ILE A 126 1.50 27.79 4.40
CA ILE A 126 0.99 26.52 3.82
C ILE A 126 1.02 26.54 2.28
N LYS A 127 0.84 27.70 1.64
CA LYS A 127 0.97 27.83 0.17
C LYS A 127 2.32 27.39 -0.38
N ARG A 128 3.39 27.41 0.44
CA ARG A 128 4.76 27.04 0.07
C ARG A 128 5.08 25.57 0.36
N LEU A 129 4.18 24.86 1.03
CA LEU A 129 4.33 23.43 1.26
C LEU A 129 4.11 22.65 -0.03
N SER A 130 4.81 21.52 -0.17
CA SER A 130 4.55 20.56 -1.25
C SER A 130 3.15 19.96 -1.13
N PHE A 131 2.69 19.29 -2.18
CA PHE A 131 1.39 18.61 -2.17
C PHE A 131 1.34 17.54 -1.05
N SER A 132 2.39 16.74 -0.94
CA SER A 132 2.49 15.69 0.09
C SER A 132 2.51 16.28 1.51
N GLU A 133 3.22 17.39 1.74
CA GLU A 133 3.22 18.09 3.04
C GLU A 133 1.84 18.66 3.38
N LYS A 134 1.13 19.17 2.39
CA LYS A 134 -0.26 19.65 2.56
C LYS A 134 -1.19 18.49 2.95
N LYS A 135 -1.03 17.30 2.33
CA LYS A 135 -1.80 16.10 2.71
C LYS A 135 -1.49 15.67 4.14
N ARG A 136 -0.21 15.63 4.54
CA ARG A 136 0.19 15.33 5.94
C ARG A 136 -0.42 16.32 6.93
N LEU A 137 -0.45 17.62 6.59
CA LEU A 137 -1.05 18.64 7.44
C LEU A 137 -2.58 18.50 7.56
N LEU A 138 -3.27 18.06 6.49
CA LEU A 138 -4.71 17.76 6.53
C LEU A 138 -5.01 16.62 7.52
N ILE A 139 -4.20 15.56 7.50
CA ILE A 139 -4.36 14.44 8.44
C ILE A 139 -4.05 14.89 9.87
N ALA A 140 -2.98 15.69 10.07
CA ALA A 140 -2.67 16.28 11.36
C ALA A 140 -3.85 17.08 11.92
N ARG A 141 -4.51 17.93 11.10
CA ARG A 141 -5.74 18.65 11.48
C ARG A 141 -6.84 17.69 11.96
N ALA A 142 -7.06 16.60 11.22
CA ALA A 142 -8.13 15.67 11.54
C ALA A 142 -7.92 14.93 12.87
N ILE A 143 -6.68 14.83 13.32
CA ILE A 143 -6.29 14.16 14.57
C ILE A 143 -6.25 15.13 15.77
N VAL A 144 -6.24 16.46 15.54
CA VAL A 144 -6.09 17.48 16.61
C VAL A 144 -7.03 17.23 17.78
N PHE A 145 -8.29 16.90 17.55
CA PHE A 145 -9.28 16.69 18.61
C PHE A 145 -9.43 15.23 19.07
N GLN A 146 -8.51 14.34 18.64
CA GLN A 146 -8.46 12.92 19.03
C GLN A 146 -9.81 12.22 18.79
N PRO A 147 -10.28 12.14 17.53
CA PRO A 147 -11.57 11.56 17.21
C PRO A 147 -11.63 10.07 17.58
N GLN A 148 -12.81 9.57 17.89
CA GLN A 148 -13.02 8.13 18.05
C GLN A 148 -13.02 7.40 16.69
N LEU A 149 -13.51 8.07 15.63
CA LEU A 149 -13.50 7.57 14.26
C LEU A 149 -12.88 8.60 13.31
N LEU A 150 -11.91 8.15 12.54
CA LEU A 150 -11.28 8.94 11.48
C LEU A 150 -11.63 8.35 10.12
N LEU A 151 -12.29 9.14 9.27
CA LEU A 151 -12.68 8.78 7.91
C LEU A 151 -11.78 9.51 6.91
N LEU A 152 -11.20 8.78 5.96
CA LEU A 152 -10.20 9.30 5.04
C LEU A 152 -10.52 8.92 3.59
N GLU A 153 -10.68 9.92 2.70
CA GLU A 153 -10.89 9.70 1.27
C GLU A 153 -9.59 9.94 0.50
N GLU A 154 -9.09 8.92 -0.23
CA GLU A 154 -7.98 9.01 -1.19
C GLU A 154 -6.77 9.82 -0.64
N ILE A 155 -6.39 9.57 0.63
CA ILE A 155 -5.28 10.30 1.26
C ILE A 155 -3.92 9.96 0.66
N ASP A 156 -3.83 8.81 0.02
CA ASP A 156 -2.65 8.23 -0.62
C ASP A 156 -2.44 8.72 -2.05
N GLN A 157 -3.39 9.47 -2.61
CA GLN A 157 -3.35 9.90 -4.00
C GLN A 157 -2.30 11.00 -4.22
N ASN A 158 -1.42 10.78 -5.19
CA ASN A 158 -0.39 11.75 -5.66
C ASN A 158 0.61 12.21 -4.59
N ILE A 159 0.86 11.42 -3.55
CA ILE A 159 1.88 11.70 -2.54
C ILE A 159 3.15 10.87 -2.80
N ASP A 160 4.28 11.42 -2.36
CA ASP A 160 5.58 10.73 -2.43
C ASP A 160 5.68 9.55 -1.44
N ILE A 161 6.63 8.65 -1.69
CA ILE A 161 6.83 7.43 -0.89
C ILE A 161 7.17 7.76 0.57
N GLU A 162 7.99 8.80 0.81
CA GLU A 162 8.34 9.23 2.16
C GLU A 162 7.10 9.65 2.94
N SER A 163 6.21 10.43 2.32
CA SER A 163 4.95 10.86 2.93
C SER A 163 3.99 9.69 3.19
N LYS A 164 3.98 8.65 2.33
CA LYS A 164 3.20 7.42 2.60
C LYS A 164 3.67 6.74 3.88
N ILE A 165 4.98 6.59 4.07
CA ILE A 165 5.56 5.98 5.29
C ILE A 165 5.23 6.81 6.54
N ILE A 166 5.36 8.14 6.46
CA ILE A 166 5.02 9.04 7.57
C ILE A 166 3.53 8.93 7.93
N ILE A 167 2.65 8.90 6.93
CA ILE A 167 1.21 8.77 7.12
C ILE A 167 0.89 7.39 7.72
N GLN A 168 1.46 6.32 7.21
CA GLN A 168 1.28 4.97 7.74
C GLN A 168 1.60 4.91 9.24
N GLN A 169 2.79 5.42 9.63
CA GLN A 169 3.18 5.45 11.04
C GLN A 169 2.24 6.30 11.89
N ALA A 170 1.87 7.49 11.40
CA ALA A 170 0.96 8.37 12.12
C ALA A 170 -0.45 7.77 12.29
N LEU A 171 -0.97 7.05 11.28
CA LEU A 171 -2.24 6.34 11.39
C LEU A 171 -2.15 5.18 12.38
N TYR A 172 -1.05 4.42 12.34
CA TYR A 172 -0.79 3.35 13.31
C TYR A 172 -0.74 3.90 14.74
N ASP A 173 0.06 4.94 15.00
CA ASP A 173 0.19 5.56 16.32
C ASP A 173 -1.15 6.13 16.83
N THR A 174 -1.99 6.63 15.91
CA THR A 174 -3.33 7.14 16.20
C THR A 174 -4.29 5.99 16.55
N ALA A 175 -4.21 4.88 15.81
CA ALA A 175 -5.00 3.69 16.08
C ALA A 175 -4.64 3.05 17.44
N VAL A 176 -3.34 2.93 17.77
CA VAL A 176 -2.88 2.43 19.08
C VAL A 176 -3.45 3.23 20.24
N LYS A 177 -3.73 4.53 20.05
CA LYS A 177 -4.41 5.37 21.05
C LYS A 177 -5.92 5.15 21.13
N GLY A 178 -6.48 4.24 20.32
CA GLY A 178 -7.88 3.84 20.37
C GLY A 178 -8.76 4.40 19.26
N THR A 179 -8.27 5.28 18.39
CA THR A 179 -9.03 5.79 17.24
C THR A 179 -9.27 4.67 16.23
N ALA A 180 -10.53 4.46 15.82
CA ALA A 180 -10.84 3.64 14.65
C ALA A 180 -10.61 4.44 13.37
N ILE A 181 -9.99 3.84 12.38
CA ILE A 181 -9.68 4.51 11.11
C ILE A 181 -10.29 3.71 9.96
N LEU A 182 -11.10 4.39 9.14
CA LEU A 182 -11.63 3.85 7.90
C LEU A 182 -11.19 4.74 6.74
N MET A 183 -10.52 4.15 5.77
CA MET A 183 -10.11 4.86 4.57
C MET A 183 -10.67 4.22 3.31
N THR A 184 -10.96 5.05 2.31
CA THR A 184 -11.28 4.60 0.96
C THR A 184 -10.14 4.97 0.02
N THR A 185 -9.78 4.08 -0.89
CA THR A 185 -8.76 4.29 -1.91
C THR A 185 -9.04 3.49 -3.17
N SER A 186 -8.67 4.03 -4.31
CA SER A 186 -8.73 3.33 -5.60
C SER A 186 -7.53 2.39 -5.82
N ASN A 187 -6.44 2.59 -5.08
CA ASN A 187 -5.19 1.84 -5.22
C ASN A 187 -5.08 0.72 -4.16
N LEU A 188 -5.07 -0.54 -4.63
CA LEU A 188 -4.97 -1.71 -3.76
C LEU A 188 -3.64 -1.79 -3.00
N GLU A 189 -2.51 -1.46 -3.65
CA GLU A 189 -1.19 -1.53 -3.02
C GLU A 189 -1.10 -0.55 -1.84
N ASN A 190 -1.63 0.66 -2.02
CA ASN A 190 -1.69 1.64 -0.95
C ASN A 190 -2.65 1.21 0.17
N ALA A 191 -3.78 0.55 -0.15
CA ALA A 191 -4.67 -0.02 0.87
C ALA A 191 -3.94 -1.04 1.74
N ILE A 192 -3.19 -1.96 1.13
CA ILE A 192 -2.41 -2.99 1.83
C ILE A 192 -1.28 -2.36 2.66
N MET A 193 -0.61 -1.34 2.12
CA MET A 193 0.47 -0.64 2.83
C MET A 193 -0.03 0.11 4.07
N LEU A 194 -1.20 0.75 3.98
CA LEU A 194 -1.65 1.71 5.01
C LEU A 194 -2.58 1.10 6.05
N ALA A 195 -3.19 -0.07 5.80
CA ALA A 195 -4.25 -0.63 6.65
C ALA A 195 -3.97 -2.07 7.11
N GLN A 196 -4.46 -2.40 8.31
CA GLN A 196 -4.43 -3.75 8.88
C GLN A 196 -5.48 -4.64 8.23
N PHE A 197 -6.68 -4.10 7.97
CA PHE A 197 -7.77 -4.82 7.34
C PHE A 197 -8.08 -4.18 5.99
N VAL A 198 -8.04 -4.97 4.93
CA VAL A 198 -8.29 -4.49 3.58
C VAL A 198 -9.52 -5.18 3.01
N TYR A 199 -10.43 -4.39 2.48
CA TYR A 199 -11.62 -4.86 1.80
C TYR A 199 -11.63 -4.35 0.36
N ARG A 200 -12.25 -5.11 -0.54
CA ARG A 200 -12.57 -4.67 -1.89
C ARG A 200 -14.07 -4.56 -2.04
N LEU A 201 -14.54 -3.40 -2.44
CA LEU A 201 -15.94 -3.14 -2.74
C LEU A 201 -16.13 -3.08 -4.26
N THR A 202 -16.95 -4.00 -4.79
CA THR A 202 -17.30 -4.11 -6.21
C THR A 202 -18.81 -4.21 -6.36
N ASP A 203 -19.30 -4.33 -7.58
CA ASP A 203 -20.74 -4.57 -7.87
C ASP A 203 -21.26 -5.88 -7.29
N GLN A 204 -20.37 -6.80 -6.94
CA GLN A 204 -20.71 -8.10 -6.32
C GLN A 204 -20.79 -8.05 -4.78
N GLY A 205 -20.38 -6.95 -4.16
CA GLY A 205 -20.37 -6.78 -2.71
C GLY A 205 -19.02 -6.39 -2.14
N LEU A 206 -18.94 -6.43 -0.83
CA LEU A 206 -17.72 -6.20 -0.05
C LEU A 206 -17.04 -7.53 0.25
N LYS A 207 -15.78 -7.67 -0.14
CA LYS A 207 -14.97 -8.86 0.14
C LYS A 207 -13.72 -8.46 0.93
N GLN A 208 -13.47 -9.12 2.04
CA GLN A 208 -12.21 -8.96 2.76
C GLN A 208 -11.08 -9.61 1.96
N LEU A 209 -9.96 -8.91 1.86
CA LEU A 209 -8.74 -9.45 1.30
C LEU A 209 -7.88 -9.94 2.48
N GLU A 210 -7.52 -11.21 2.44
CA GLU A 210 -6.57 -11.74 3.43
C GLU A 210 -5.20 -11.13 3.12
N THR A 211 -4.78 -10.23 3.98
CA THR A 211 -3.39 -9.79 4.05
C THR A 211 -2.74 -10.70 5.10
N GLU A 212 -1.72 -11.45 4.73
CA GLU A 212 -0.93 -12.20 5.71
C GLU A 212 -0.47 -11.22 6.79
N GLU A 213 -0.79 -11.52 8.06
CA GLU A 213 -0.42 -10.70 9.20
C GLU A 213 1.09 -10.50 9.24
N PRO A 214 1.60 -9.31 9.59
CA PRO A 214 3.01 -9.16 9.95
C PRO A 214 3.22 -10.00 11.22
N ILE A 215 4.03 -11.03 11.09
CA ILE A 215 4.43 -11.94 12.17
C ILE A 215 4.95 -11.07 13.33
N GLN A 216 4.21 -11.02 14.43
CA GLN A 216 4.73 -10.54 15.69
C GLN A 216 5.88 -11.48 16.09
N ALA A 217 7.04 -10.89 16.34
CA ALA A 217 8.18 -11.63 16.82
C ALA A 217 7.91 -12.10 18.27
N ASP A 218 7.39 -13.31 18.41
CA ASP A 218 7.52 -14.05 19.63
C ASP A 218 8.84 -14.85 19.58
N GLU A 219 9.74 -14.47 20.48
CA GLU A 219 10.94 -15.24 20.79
C GLU A 219 10.53 -16.62 21.36
N THR A 220 10.56 -17.63 20.53
CA THR A 220 10.73 -19.01 20.98
C THR A 220 11.50 -19.81 19.94
N THR A 221 12.73 -20.06 20.30
CA THR A 221 13.65 -21.03 19.72
C THR A 221 13.01 -22.42 19.81
N GLU A 222 12.67 -23.04 18.67
CA GLU A 222 12.63 -24.51 18.60
C GLU A 222 12.91 -25.02 17.20
N ASN A 223 13.78 -26.02 17.18
CA ASN A 223 14.31 -26.80 16.08
C ASN A 223 13.24 -27.35 15.13
N PHE A 224 13.41 -27.19 13.83
CA PHE A 224 12.78 -28.09 12.86
C PHE A 224 13.83 -28.93 12.12
N GLN A 225 13.77 -30.21 12.45
CA GLN A 225 14.40 -31.29 11.67
C GLN A 225 13.60 -31.50 10.37
N MET A 226 14.36 -31.76 9.32
CA MET A 226 13.83 -32.20 8.01
C MET A 226 13.08 -33.52 8.15
N GLU A 227 11.91 -33.62 7.56
CA GLU A 227 11.38 -34.85 6.99
C GLU A 227 10.75 -34.57 5.63
N GLU A 228 11.37 -35.20 4.62
CA GLU A 228 10.79 -35.39 3.29
C GLU A 228 9.61 -36.35 3.35
N THR A 229 8.47 -35.99 2.81
CA THR A 229 7.59 -37.00 2.17
C THR A 229 6.75 -36.36 1.06
N ALA A 230 6.89 -36.95 -0.09
CA ALA A 230 6.09 -36.70 -1.28
C ALA A 230 4.67 -37.27 -1.13
N SER A 231 3.65 -36.58 -1.63
CA SER A 231 2.70 -37.14 -2.62
C SER A 231 1.40 -36.34 -2.76
N LYS A 232 1.13 -36.01 -4.03
CA LYS A 232 -0.14 -36.05 -4.81
C LYS A 232 -1.35 -35.20 -4.42
N GLU A 233 -1.61 -34.27 -5.35
CA GLU A 233 -2.89 -33.93 -6.00
C GLU A 233 -4.18 -33.92 -5.15
N ASP A 234 -4.75 -32.73 -4.97
CA ASP A 234 -6.11 -32.52 -5.45
C ASP A 234 -6.40 -31.00 -5.68
N SER A 235 -7.12 -30.77 -6.77
CA SER A 235 -7.43 -29.49 -7.35
C SER A 235 -8.50 -28.74 -6.56
N THR A 236 -8.15 -27.55 -6.05
CA THR A 236 -9.14 -26.49 -5.79
C THR A 236 -8.54 -25.15 -6.23
N GLU A 237 -9.16 -24.56 -7.24
CA GLU A 237 -8.83 -23.23 -7.76
C GLU A 237 -9.01 -22.15 -6.67
N HIS A 238 -7.93 -21.84 -6.00
CA HIS A 238 -7.81 -20.60 -5.25
C HIS A 238 -7.13 -19.59 -6.16
N SER A 239 -7.85 -18.54 -6.58
CA SER A 239 -7.26 -17.38 -7.23
C SER A 239 -6.34 -16.67 -6.23
N GLN A 240 -5.10 -17.13 -6.17
CA GLN A 240 -4.01 -16.44 -5.48
C GLN A 240 -3.77 -15.11 -6.20
N ILE A 241 -3.96 -14.00 -5.50
CA ILE A 241 -3.40 -12.72 -5.94
C ILE A 241 -1.89 -12.90 -5.87
N ARG A 242 -1.26 -13.14 -7.04
CA ARG A 242 0.19 -13.22 -7.15
C ARG A 242 0.72 -11.80 -6.97
N LEU A 243 1.23 -11.48 -5.78
CA LEU A 243 2.13 -10.37 -5.60
C LEU A 243 3.36 -10.65 -6.47
N ASN A 244 3.50 -9.90 -7.56
CA ASN A 244 4.61 -10.08 -8.51
C ASN A 244 5.92 -9.46 -8.00
N LYS A 245 6.09 -9.27 -6.68
CA LYS A 245 7.30 -8.74 -6.07
C LYS A 245 8.25 -9.86 -5.68
N ILE A 246 9.54 -9.61 -5.86
CA ILE A 246 10.60 -10.57 -5.55
C ILE A 246 11.20 -10.21 -4.19
N PRO A 247 11.08 -11.08 -3.17
CA PRO A 247 11.64 -10.85 -1.85
C PRO A 247 13.16 -11.07 -1.83
N ALA A 248 13.88 -10.16 -1.21
CA ALA A 248 15.29 -10.30 -0.87
C ALA A 248 15.48 -10.03 0.63
N LYS A 249 16.29 -10.87 1.30
CA LYS A 249 16.55 -10.75 2.73
C LYS A 249 17.89 -10.04 2.94
N VAL A 250 17.85 -8.87 3.61
CA VAL A 250 19.06 -8.10 3.97
C VAL A 250 19.06 -7.89 5.48
N ASN A 251 19.96 -8.55 6.18
CA ASN A 251 19.98 -8.62 7.64
C ASN A 251 18.62 -9.15 8.16
N ASP A 252 17.95 -8.39 9.03
CA ASP A 252 16.63 -8.73 9.58
C ASP A 252 15.46 -8.08 8.80
N LYS A 253 15.72 -7.60 7.57
CA LYS A 253 14.70 -6.95 6.73
C LYS A 253 14.43 -7.76 5.49
N LEU A 254 13.15 -7.93 5.16
CA LEU A 254 12.71 -8.45 3.87
C LEU A 254 12.38 -7.26 2.96
N ILE A 255 13.10 -7.14 1.86
CA ILE A 255 12.89 -6.11 0.85
C ILE A 255 12.14 -6.76 -0.32
N LEU A 256 11.05 -6.15 -0.76
CA LEU A 256 10.24 -6.62 -1.88
C LEU A 256 10.51 -5.75 -3.10
N PHE A 257 11.17 -6.32 -4.09
CA PHE A 257 11.50 -5.63 -5.35
C PHE A 257 10.40 -5.82 -6.39
N ASP A 258 10.06 -4.73 -7.08
CA ASP A 258 9.30 -4.83 -8.31
C ASP A 258 10.18 -5.47 -9.41
N PRO A 259 9.66 -6.41 -10.22
CA PRO A 259 10.44 -6.96 -11.34
C PRO A 259 11.09 -5.90 -12.23
N MET A 260 10.42 -4.76 -12.47
CA MET A 260 10.94 -3.69 -13.30
C MET A 260 12.14 -2.93 -12.68
N GLU A 261 12.35 -3.03 -11.36
CA GLU A 261 13.51 -2.44 -10.69
C GLU A 261 14.77 -3.30 -10.84
N ILE A 262 14.61 -4.60 -11.09
CA ILE A 262 15.71 -5.56 -11.19
C ILE A 262 16.39 -5.43 -12.56
N ASP A 263 17.71 -5.26 -12.54
CA ASP A 263 18.54 -5.17 -13.75
C ASP A 263 18.86 -6.56 -14.28
N PHE A 264 19.37 -7.43 -13.41
CA PHE A 264 19.64 -8.83 -13.69
C PHE A 264 19.75 -9.62 -12.39
N ILE A 265 19.80 -10.93 -12.51
CA ILE A 265 19.92 -11.86 -11.40
C ILE A 265 21.11 -12.78 -11.66
N GLU A 266 21.96 -12.93 -10.66
CA GLU A 266 23.11 -13.82 -10.68
C GLU A 266 22.95 -14.92 -9.62
N SER A 267 23.29 -16.15 -9.96
CA SER A 267 23.40 -17.23 -9.00
C SER A 267 24.87 -17.50 -8.69
N ASN A 268 25.25 -17.29 -7.44
CA ASN A 268 26.59 -17.58 -6.91
C ASN A 268 26.45 -18.50 -5.70
N ASP A 269 27.20 -19.61 -5.67
CA ASP A 269 27.19 -20.63 -4.60
C ASP A 269 25.79 -21.13 -4.19
N GLY A 270 24.87 -21.21 -5.19
CA GLY A 270 23.50 -21.70 -4.97
C GLY A 270 22.54 -20.65 -4.44
N ILE A 271 22.99 -19.42 -4.18
CA ILE A 271 22.19 -18.30 -3.74
C ILE A 271 21.93 -17.36 -4.93
N SER A 272 20.68 -16.96 -5.14
CA SER A 272 20.33 -15.98 -6.15
C SER A 272 20.52 -14.55 -5.59
N HIS A 273 21.15 -13.70 -6.37
CA HIS A 273 21.41 -12.29 -6.03
C HIS A 273 20.71 -11.39 -7.04
N LEU A 274 19.85 -10.52 -6.55
CA LEU A 274 19.18 -9.49 -7.35
C LEU A 274 20.11 -8.27 -7.49
N HIS A 275 20.34 -7.84 -8.70
CA HIS A 275 21.07 -6.59 -8.98
C HIS A 275 20.06 -5.51 -9.30
N VAL A 276 20.02 -4.45 -8.47
CA VAL A 276 19.06 -3.34 -8.55
C VAL A 276 19.80 -2.02 -8.39
N LYS A 277 19.84 -1.21 -9.43
CA LYS A 277 20.50 0.12 -9.44
C LYS A 277 21.94 0.11 -8.93
N GLY A 278 22.69 -0.98 -9.19
CA GLY A 278 24.09 -1.13 -8.79
C GLY A 278 24.29 -1.70 -7.38
N GLU A 279 23.23 -2.02 -6.65
CA GLU A 279 23.28 -2.72 -5.36
C GLU A 279 22.92 -4.20 -5.52
N ILE A 280 23.39 -5.05 -4.61
CA ILE A 280 23.22 -6.50 -4.67
C ILE A 280 22.43 -6.98 -3.46
N PHE A 281 21.36 -7.75 -3.72
CA PHE A 281 20.45 -8.24 -2.67
C PHE A 281 20.32 -9.76 -2.75
N PRO A 282 20.62 -10.53 -1.69
CA PRO A 282 20.41 -11.97 -1.68
C PRO A 282 18.90 -12.29 -1.68
N CYS A 283 18.51 -13.22 -2.56
CA CYS A 283 17.13 -13.67 -2.73
C CYS A 283 16.97 -15.10 -2.22
N THR A 284 15.81 -15.39 -1.62
CA THR A 284 15.50 -16.72 -1.10
C THR A 284 15.03 -17.69 -2.20
N PHE A 285 14.61 -17.21 -3.36
CA PHE A 285 14.19 -18.03 -4.48
C PHE A 285 15.40 -18.55 -5.27
N THR A 286 15.28 -19.77 -5.74
CA THR A 286 16.25 -20.34 -6.68
C THR A 286 16.15 -19.66 -8.06
N LEU A 287 17.21 -19.78 -8.85
CA LEU A 287 17.23 -19.21 -10.20
C LEU A 287 16.12 -19.78 -11.10
N ASN A 288 15.73 -21.05 -10.90
CA ASN A 288 14.64 -21.69 -11.66
C ASN A 288 13.28 -21.09 -11.29
N GLU A 289 13.01 -20.91 -10.01
CA GLU A 289 11.75 -20.26 -9.56
C GLU A 289 11.65 -18.81 -10.03
N LEU A 290 12.78 -18.10 -10.07
CA LEU A 290 12.84 -16.72 -10.58
C LEU A 290 12.63 -16.66 -12.09
N ASP A 291 13.17 -17.63 -12.84
CA ASP A 291 12.97 -17.75 -14.29
C ASP A 291 11.47 -17.89 -14.63
N GLU A 292 10.79 -18.84 -13.97
CA GLU A 292 9.35 -19.06 -14.17
C GLU A 292 8.49 -17.83 -13.79
N ARG A 293 8.83 -17.16 -12.66
CA ARG A 293 8.07 -16.01 -12.16
C ARG A 293 8.27 -14.75 -12.97
N LEU A 294 9.47 -14.54 -13.52
CA LEU A 294 9.87 -13.31 -14.18
C LEU A 294 9.73 -13.35 -15.70
N GLN A 295 9.47 -14.49 -16.29
CA GLN A 295 9.28 -14.64 -17.75
C GLN A 295 8.20 -13.70 -18.29
N ALA A 296 7.08 -13.56 -17.59
CA ALA A 296 5.98 -12.67 -17.96
C ALA A 296 6.33 -11.17 -17.89
N PHE A 297 7.45 -10.81 -17.24
CA PHE A 297 7.93 -9.44 -17.09
C PHE A 297 9.07 -9.08 -18.04
N GLY A 298 9.36 -9.92 -19.03
CA GLY A 298 10.40 -9.67 -20.02
C GLY A 298 11.81 -10.04 -19.54
N PHE A 299 11.91 -10.95 -18.56
CA PHE A 299 13.19 -11.53 -18.18
C PHE A 299 13.54 -12.73 -19.04
N PHE A 300 14.82 -12.93 -19.25
CA PHE A 300 15.34 -13.98 -20.08
C PHE A 300 16.54 -14.67 -19.42
N ARG A 301 16.49 -15.98 -19.32
CA ARG A 301 17.60 -16.78 -18.81
C ARG A 301 18.67 -16.95 -19.87
N CYS A 302 19.64 -16.06 -19.87
CA CYS A 302 20.70 -16.00 -20.87
C CYS A 302 21.86 -16.98 -20.59
N HIS A 303 22.02 -17.42 -19.34
CA HIS A 303 23.08 -18.35 -18.91
C HIS A 303 22.59 -19.24 -17.76
N ARG A 304 23.27 -20.34 -17.49
CA ARG A 304 22.93 -21.25 -16.36
C ARG A 304 22.89 -20.54 -15.00
N SER A 305 23.66 -19.45 -14.87
CA SER A 305 23.79 -18.65 -13.63
C SER A 305 23.25 -17.24 -13.75
N TYR A 306 22.62 -16.85 -14.88
CA TYR A 306 22.15 -15.48 -15.09
C TYR A 306 20.78 -15.43 -15.73
N ILE A 307 19.94 -14.55 -15.17
CA ILE A 307 18.67 -14.10 -15.77
C ILE A 307 18.76 -12.58 -15.94
N VAL A 308 18.39 -12.05 -17.10
CA VAL A 308 18.53 -10.63 -17.45
C VAL A 308 17.16 -10.03 -17.78
N ASN A 309 16.94 -8.77 -17.39
CA ASN A 309 15.80 -7.99 -17.82
C ASN A 309 16.07 -7.48 -19.25
N LEU A 310 15.36 -8.02 -20.25
CA LEU A 310 15.56 -7.67 -21.65
C LEU A 310 15.25 -6.19 -21.96
N GLN A 311 14.42 -5.55 -21.18
CA GLN A 311 14.12 -4.11 -21.35
C GLN A 311 15.30 -3.21 -20.98
N LYS A 312 16.26 -3.74 -20.23
CA LYS A 312 17.50 -3.02 -19.83
C LYS A 312 18.72 -3.44 -20.64
N VAL A 313 18.56 -4.38 -21.59
CA VAL A 313 19.65 -4.76 -22.50
C VAL A 313 19.80 -3.69 -23.59
N ARG A 314 21.02 -3.14 -23.70
CA ARG A 314 21.36 -2.11 -24.67
C ARG A 314 22.09 -2.70 -25.89
N GLU A 315 23.04 -3.60 -25.65
CA GLU A 315 23.90 -4.13 -26.70
C GLU A 315 24.12 -5.65 -26.54
N VAL A 316 24.24 -6.34 -27.67
CA VAL A 316 24.68 -7.74 -27.73
C VAL A 316 26.04 -7.77 -28.38
N ILE A 317 27.10 -8.12 -27.60
CA ILE A 317 28.47 -8.14 -28.09
C ILE A 317 28.89 -9.55 -28.43
N THR A 318 29.48 -9.72 -29.61
CA THR A 318 30.13 -10.97 -30.03
C THR A 318 31.63 -10.83 -29.90
N TRP A 319 32.22 -11.48 -28.92
CA TRP A 319 33.68 -11.46 -28.68
C TRP A 319 34.43 -12.40 -29.59
N THR A 320 33.88 -13.60 -29.80
CA THR A 320 34.42 -14.63 -30.69
C THR A 320 33.26 -15.39 -31.32
N ARG A 321 33.57 -16.37 -32.22
CA ARG A 321 32.56 -17.21 -32.85
C ARG A 321 31.67 -18.00 -31.88
N ASN A 322 32.04 -18.10 -30.61
CA ASN A 322 31.35 -18.88 -29.57
C ASN A 322 31.16 -18.14 -28.25
N SER A 323 31.51 -16.86 -28.14
CA SER A 323 31.42 -16.08 -26.90
C SER A 323 30.61 -14.80 -27.14
N TYR A 324 29.55 -14.66 -26.36
CA TYR A 324 28.57 -13.55 -26.46
C TYR A 324 28.32 -12.96 -25.09
N SER A 325 28.04 -11.65 -25.03
CA SER A 325 27.63 -10.96 -23.82
C SER A 325 26.53 -9.97 -24.11
N LEU A 326 25.68 -9.77 -23.11
CA LEU A 326 24.64 -8.72 -23.07
C LEU A 326 25.18 -7.57 -22.23
N VAL A 327 25.15 -6.36 -22.77
CA VAL A 327 25.49 -5.13 -22.03
C VAL A 327 24.23 -4.41 -21.65
N LEU A 328 24.12 -4.11 -20.35
CA LEU A 328 22.94 -3.43 -19.79
C LEU A 328 23.10 -1.92 -19.79
N ASP A 329 21.98 -1.20 -19.73
CA ASP A 329 21.91 0.26 -19.60
C ASP A 329 21.88 0.66 -18.10
N ASP A 330 22.64 -0.05 -17.27
CA ASP A 330 22.86 0.25 -15.87
C ASP A 330 24.09 1.16 -15.68
N LEU A 331 24.21 1.81 -14.50
CA LEU A 331 25.32 2.73 -14.22
C LEU A 331 26.71 2.10 -14.36
N PRO A 332 26.98 0.82 -13.93
CA PRO A 332 28.27 0.18 -14.17
C PRO A 332 28.41 -0.39 -15.59
N LYS A 333 27.37 -0.37 -16.45
CA LYS A 333 27.33 -1.05 -17.75
C LYS A 333 27.71 -2.52 -17.63
N SER A 334 26.94 -3.23 -16.84
CA SER A 334 27.17 -4.66 -16.55
C SER A 334 27.17 -5.49 -17.82
N SER A 335 28.19 -6.38 -17.92
CA SER A 335 28.33 -7.29 -19.05
C SER A 335 27.97 -8.71 -18.61
N ILE A 336 26.86 -9.23 -19.07
CA ILE A 336 26.29 -10.51 -18.67
C ILE A 336 26.60 -11.57 -19.73
N PRO A 337 27.14 -12.75 -19.38
CA PRO A 337 27.45 -13.80 -20.34
C PRO A 337 26.17 -14.38 -20.97
N LEU A 338 26.19 -14.55 -22.29
CA LEU A 338 25.14 -15.20 -23.05
C LEU A 338 25.64 -16.54 -23.59
N SER A 339 24.96 -17.63 -23.23
CA SER A 339 25.33 -18.96 -23.73
C SER A 339 24.98 -19.10 -25.22
N LYS A 340 25.81 -19.85 -25.98
CA LYS A 340 25.61 -20.06 -27.43
C LYS A 340 24.24 -20.63 -27.76
N GLY A 341 23.74 -21.56 -26.94
CA GLY A 341 22.41 -22.16 -27.15
C GLY A 341 21.24 -21.17 -26.98
N LYS A 342 21.46 -20.11 -26.19
CA LYS A 342 20.43 -19.08 -25.89
C LYS A 342 20.45 -17.90 -26.88
N LEU A 343 21.46 -17.80 -27.75
CA LEU A 343 21.54 -16.70 -28.72
C LEU A 343 20.41 -16.75 -29.75
N ASN A 344 20.06 -17.94 -30.23
CA ASN A 344 18.98 -18.08 -31.21
C ASN A 344 17.61 -17.80 -30.63
N GLU A 345 17.36 -18.27 -29.39
CA GLU A 345 16.15 -17.98 -28.64
C GLU A 345 16.00 -16.47 -28.37
N LEU A 346 17.12 -15.79 -28.00
CA LEU A 346 17.11 -14.34 -27.84
C LEU A 346 16.78 -13.62 -29.15
N LYS A 347 17.34 -14.04 -30.27
CA LYS A 347 17.04 -13.43 -31.59
C LYS A 347 15.58 -13.57 -31.97
N GLU A 348 14.96 -14.71 -31.71
CA GLU A 348 13.53 -14.91 -31.95
C GLU A 348 12.69 -13.98 -31.08
N ILE A 349 13.05 -13.79 -29.79
CA ILE A 349 12.33 -12.91 -28.85
C ILE A 349 12.40 -11.45 -29.30
N ILE A 350 13.56 -10.99 -29.80
CA ILE A 350 13.76 -9.59 -30.24
C ILE A 350 13.42 -9.38 -31.73
N GLY A 351 12.97 -10.42 -32.44
CA GLY A 351 12.52 -10.33 -33.82
C GLY A 351 13.63 -10.20 -34.86
N LEU A 352 14.83 -10.78 -34.63
CA LEU A 352 16.01 -10.76 -35.50
C LEU A 352 16.27 -12.12 -36.16
#